data_31980a8406fb97d493436012bf5da0f4
#
_entry.id   31980a8406fb97d493436012bf5da0f4
#
_cell.length_a   1.000
_cell.length_b   1.000
_cell.length_c   1.000
_cell.angle_alpha   90.00
_cell.angle_beta   90.00
_cell.angle_gamma   90.00
#
_symmetry.space_group_name_H-M   'P 1'
#
loop_
_entity.id
_entity.type
_entity.pdbx_description
1 polymer ?
#
loop_
_entity_poly.entity_id
_entity_poly.type
_entity_poly.pdbx_seq_one_letter_code
_entity_poly.pdbx_strand_id
1 'polypeptide(L)'
;MRVTAAGLCHSDLHVQKGFMDLGQEGKLTFAERGAVLPMTFGHEVAGIVQAVGPEVNSVKPGQQVLVFPWIGCGECDACNENRESDCATMRIIGLKQKGGFATHCLVEHDKFLVDIDGLDAADVVPHACSGITVFNALEKMGTLRSDEWMAIMGCGGLGMNAISIA
;
A
#
# COMPACT_ATOMS: atom_id res chain seq x y z
N MET A 1 15.13 -0.23 5.21
CA MET A 1 14.63 0.54 6.36
C MET A 1 14.35 -0.38 7.55
N ARG A 2 14.46 0.12 8.78
CA ARG A 2 14.03 -0.58 10.00
C ARG A 2 12.55 -0.27 10.21
N VAL A 3 11.72 -1.30 10.34
CA VAL A 3 10.28 -1.16 10.54
C VAL A 3 10.01 -0.67 11.97
N THR A 4 9.14 0.34 12.12
CA THR A 4 8.66 0.84 13.41
C THR A 4 7.18 0.55 13.62
N ALA A 5 6.41 0.48 12.54
CA ALA A 5 5.01 0.06 12.55
C ALA A 5 4.67 -0.69 11.27
N ALA A 6 3.77 -1.67 11.38
CA ALA A 6 3.20 -2.38 10.25
C ALA A 6 1.73 -2.70 10.54
N GLY A 7 0.83 -2.25 9.67
CA GLY A 7 -0.60 -2.49 9.78
C GLY A 7 -0.98 -3.88 9.30
N LEU A 8 -1.99 -4.47 9.96
CA LEU A 8 -2.61 -5.72 9.54
C LEU A 8 -3.87 -5.41 8.71
N CYS A 9 -3.80 -5.73 7.44
CA CYS A 9 -4.90 -5.57 6.50
C CYS A 9 -5.66 -6.90 6.30
N HIS A 10 -6.92 -6.81 5.91
CA HIS A 10 -7.70 -8.00 5.53
C HIS A 10 -7.07 -8.75 4.35
N SER A 11 -6.35 -8.05 3.48
CA SER A 11 -5.60 -8.66 2.37
C SER A 11 -4.52 -9.64 2.83
N ASP A 12 -3.87 -9.41 3.97
CA ASP A 12 -2.89 -10.36 4.53
C ASP A 12 -3.56 -11.69 4.88
N LEU A 13 -4.80 -11.66 5.40
CA LEU A 13 -5.58 -12.86 5.69
C LEU A 13 -6.01 -13.58 4.42
N HIS A 14 -6.37 -12.85 3.36
CA HIS A 14 -6.70 -13.45 2.06
C HIS A 14 -5.50 -14.17 1.45
N VAL A 15 -4.32 -13.54 1.49
CA VAL A 15 -3.08 -14.17 0.97
C VAL A 15 -2.72 -15.40 1.79
N GLN A 16 -2.86 -15.36 3.12
CA GLN A 16 -2.65 -16.50 3.99
C GLN A 16 -3.58 -17.67 3.65
N LYS A 17 -4.85 -17.38 3.35
CA LYS A 17 -5.84 -18.39 2.91
C LYS A 17 -5.59 -18.88 1.49
N GLY A 18 -4.79 -18.17 0.70
CA GLY A 18 -4.47 -18.46 -0.69
C GLY A 18 -5.49 -17.93 -1.71
N PHE A 19 -6.61 -17.36 -1.27
CA PHE A 19 -7.65 -16.82 -2.16
C PHE A 19 -8.45 -15.68 -1.51
N MET A 20 -9.08 -14.88 -2.37
CA MET A 20 -10.14 -13.93 -2.04
C MET A 20 -11.44 -14.40 -2.68
N ASP A 21 -12.51 -14.44 -1.88
CA ASP A 21 -13.85 -14.78 -2.37
C ASP A 21 -14.49 -13.52 -2.97
N LEU A 22 -14.86 -13.59 -4.24
CA LEU A 22 -15.51 -12.51 -4.98
C LEU A 22 -17.03 -12.74 -5.13
N GLY A 23 -17.60 -13.62 -4.32
CA GLY A 23 -19.01 -13.95 -4.36
C GLY A 23 -19.39 -14.66 -5.69
N GLN A 24 -20.30 -14.07 -6.43
CA GLN A 24 -20.78 -14.66 -7.71
C GLN A 24 -19.69 -14.76 -8.78
N GLU A 25 -18.63 -13.96 -8.70
CA GLU A 25 -17.50 -14.00 -9.63
C GLU A 25 -16.48 -15.11 -9.29
N GLY A 26 -16.72 -15.86 -8.22
CA GLY A 26 -15.88 -16.98 -7.82
C GLY A 26 -14.72 -16.59 -6.91
N LYS A 27 -13.60 -17.30 -7.01
CA LYS A 27 -12.42 -17.09 -6.17
C LYS A 27 -11.26 -16.58 -7.00
N LEU A 28 -10.61 -15.53 -6.49
CA LEU A 28 -9.36 -15.03 -7.01
C LEU A 28 -8.22 -15.68 -6.22
N THR A 29 -7.40 -16.50 -6.87
CA THR A 29 -6.28 -17.19 -6.21
C THR A 29 -5.01 -16.34 -6.27
N PHE A 30 -4.28 -16.27 -5.16
CA PHE A 30 -3.07 -15.46 -5.09
C PHE A 30 -1.86 -16.15 -5.75
N ALA A 31 -1.84 -17.49 -5.79
CA ALA A 31 -0.80 -18.25 -6.50
C ALA A 31 -0.80 -17.92 -8.01
N GLU A 32 -1.98 -17.86 -8.65
CA GLU A 32 -2.12 -17.46 -10.06
C GLU A 32 -1.70 -16.01 -10.31
N ARG A 33 -1.72 -15.18 -9.26
CA ARG A 33 -1.23 -13.80 -9.32
C ARG A 33 0.22 -13.61 -8.90
N GLY A 34 0.96 -14.70 -8.74
CA GLY A 34 2.39 -14.70 -8.48
C GLY A 34 2.80 -14.58 -7.01
N ALA A 35 1.88 -14.77 -6.06
CA ALA A 35 2.25 -14.93 -4.65
C ALA A 35 2.85 -16.32 -4.41
N VAL A 36 4.01 -16.37 -3.77
CA VAL A 36 4.73 -17.63 -3.47
C VAL A 36 4.89 -17.75 -1.97
N LEU A 37 4.28 -18.79 -1.38
CA LEU A 37 4.41 -19.08 0.04
C LEU A 37 5.53 -20.12 0.30
N PRO A 38 6.25 -20.04 1.42
CA PRO A 38 6.11 -19.04 2.50
C PRO A 38 6.72 -17.69 2.15
N MET A 39 6.04 -16.60 2.59
CA MET A 39 6.53 -15.23 2.41
C MET A 39 6.28 -14.38 3.66
N THR A 40 7.00 -13.29 3.78
CA THR A 40 6.75 -12.27 4.81
C THR A 40 5.63 -11.34 4.33
N PHE A 41 4.52 -11.29 5.07
CA PHE A 41 3.39 -10.41 4.79
C PHE A 41 3.61 -8.98 5.30
N GLY A 42 2.57 -8.14 5.20
CA GLY A 42 2.54 -6.77 5.67
C GLY A 42 2.89 -5.79 4.55
N HIS A 43 1.87 -5.10 4.05
CA HIS A 43 2.00 -4.11 2.98
C HIS A 43 1.72 -2.68 3.47
N GLU A 44 1.30 -2.50 4.69
CA GLU A 44 1.15 -1.21 5.37
C GLU A 44 2.36 -1.02 6.27
N VAL A 45 3.40 -0.33 5.80
CA VAL A 45 4.72 -0.32 6.46
C VAL A 45 5.23 1.10 6.67
N ALA A 46 5.56 1.44 7.90
CA ALA A 46 6.31 2.64 8.23
C ALA A 46 7.59 2.31 9.00
N GLY A 47 8.58 3.19 8.93
CA GLY A 47 9.83 2.95 9.63
C GLY A 47 10.87 4.04 9.38
N ILE A 48 12.09 3.74 9.80
CA ILE A 48 13.21 4.65 9.70
C ILE A 48 14.19 4.14 8.65
N VAL A 49 14.56 4.98 7.70
CA VAL A 49 15.60 4.68 6.71
C VAL A 49 16.89 4.36 7.45
N GLN A 50 17.43 3.17 7.28
CA GLN A 50 18.66 2.74 7.95
C GLN A 50 19.89 2.85 7.06
N ALA A 51 19.73 2.51 5.79
CA ALA A 51 20.77 2.63 4.77
C ALA A 51 20.10 2.87 3.42
N VAL A 52 20.84 3.46 2.51
CA VAL A 52 20.42 3.76 1.13
C VAL A 52 21.46 3.23 0.15
N GLY A 53 21.03 2.94 -1.06
CA GLY A 53 21.93 2.61 -2.16
C GLY A 53 22.73 3.83 -2.65
N PRO A 54 23.78 3.61 -3.43
CA PRO A 54 24.69 4.69 -3.83
C PRO A 54 24.05 5.76 -4.73
N GLU A 55 22.97 5.42 -5.42
CA GLU A 55 22.26 6.33 -6.34
C GLU A 55 21.05 7.03 -5.71
N VAL A 56 20.74 6.72 -4.44
CA VAL A 56 19.58 7.29 -3.74
C VAL A 56 19.93 8.65 -3.16
N ASN A 57 19.17 9.69 -3.55
CA ASN A 57 19.39 11.07 -3.14
C ASN A 57 18.18 11.74 -2.49
N SER A 58 16.96 11.16 -2.61
CA SER A 58 15.73 11.79 -2.12
C SER A 58 15.46 11.51 -0.64
N VAL A 59 16.05 10.45 -0.07
CA VAL A 59 15.93 10.09 1.34
C VAL A 59 17.30 9.81 1.95
N LYS A 60 17.41 9.94 3.26
CA LYS A 60 18.65 9.73 4.01
C LYS A 60 18.43 8.87 5.26
N PRO A 61 19.48 8.18 5.75
CA PRO A 61 19.42 7.47 7.02
C PRO A 61 18.94 8.37 8.17
N GLY A 62 18.04 7.82 8.99
CA GLY A 62 17.38 8.51 10.08
C GLY A 62 16.02 9.12 9.73
N GLN A 63 15.68 9.28 8.46
CA GLN A 63 14.39 9.81 8.03
C GLN A 63 13.26 8.81 8.30
N GLN A 64 12.13 9.32 8.80
CA GLN A 64 10.92 8.53 9.05
C GLN A 64 10.06 8.51 7.79
N VAL A 65 9.66 7.33 7.35
CA VAL A 65 8.98 7.15 6.06
C VAL A 65 7.86 6.13 6.14
N LEU A 66 6.82 6.35 5.31
CA LEU A 66 5.77 5.40 4.98
C LEU A 66 6.07 4.80 3.61
N VAL A 67 5.82 3.51 3.44
CA VAL A 67 6.04 2.81 2.17
C VAL A 67 4.78 2.83 1.33
N PHE A 68 4.87 3.32 0.09
CA PHE A 68 3.87 3.08 -0.93
C PHE A 68 4.05 1.65 -1.48
N PRO A 69 3.11 0.73 -1.25
CA PRO A 69 3.38 -0.69 -1.45
C PRO A 69 3.24 -1.19 -2.90
N TRP A 70 2.63 -0.41 -3.80
CA TRP A 70 2.44 -0.79 -5.20
C TRP A 70 3.65 -0.42 -6.04
N ILE A 71 4.55 -1.39 -6.24
CA ILE A 71 5.79 -1.21 -6.98
C ILE A 71 5.56 -1.55 -8.45
N GLY A 72 5.55 -0.56 -9.30
CA GLY A 72 5.45 -0.75 -10.76
C GLY A 72 6.70 -1.34 -11.38
N CYS A 73 6.63 -1.74 -12.66
CA CYS A 73 7.80 -2.24 -13.40
C CYS A 73 8.82 -1.14 -13.74
N GLY A 74 8.39 0.13 -13.76
CA GLY A 74 9.22 1.28 -14.08
C GLY A 74 9.39 1.59 -15.57
N GLU A 75 8.81 0.78 -16.49
CA GLU A 75 9.04 0.90 -17.93
C GLU A 75 7.77 0.94 -18.79
N CYS A 76 6.60 0.54 -18.26
CA CYS A 76 5.34 0.62 -18.99
C CYS A 76 4.73 2.02 -18.94
N ASP A 77 3.78 2.31 -19.84
CA ASP A 77 3.13 3.63 -19.95
C ASP A 77 2.52 4.08 -18.61
N ALA A 78 1.86 3.18 -17.88
CA ALA A 78 1.30 3.48 -16.57
C ALA A 78 2.39 3.93 -15.57
N CYS A 79 3.54 3.25 -15.54
CA CYS A 79 4.66 3.64 -14.68
C CYS A 79 5.32 4.95 -15.10
N ASN A 80 5.44 5.19 -16.40
CA ASN A 80 5.99 6.44 -16.93
C ASN A 80 5.09 7.66 -16.64
N GLU A 81 3.79 7.40 -16.42
CA GLU A 81 2.79 8.39 -16.03
C GLU A 81 2.55 8.46 -14.51
N ASN A 82 3.39 7.81 -13.69
CA ASN A 82 3.25 7.69 -12.23
C ASN A 82 1.92 7.07 -11.78
N ARG A 83 1.41 6.11 -12.55
CA ARG A 83 0.21 5.32 -12.25
C ARG A 83 0.58 3.84 -12.01
N GLU A 84 1.53 3.62 -11.10
CA GLU A 84 2.05 2.28 -10.79
C GLU A 84 0.97 1.30 -10.34
N SER A 85 -0.13 1.78 -9.75
CA SER A 85 -1.28 0.97 -9.39
C SER A 85 -1.98 0.32 -10.60
N ASP A 86 -1.80 0.87 -11.80
CA ASP A 86 -2.36 0.37 -13.05
C ASP A 86 -1.35 -0.52 -13.82
N CYS A 87 -0.16 -0.74 -13.28
CA CYS A 87 0.86 -1.57 -13.90
C CYS A 87 0.45 -3.05 -13.93
N ALA A 88 0.39 -3.66 -15.11
CA ALA A 88 -0.01 -5.06 -15.28
C ALA A 88 0.94 -6.06 -14.59
N THR A 89 2.22 -5.72 -14.45
CA THR A 89 3.26 -6.53 -13.80
C THR A 89 3.63 -6.01 -12.41
N MET A 90 2.79 -5.18 -11.83
CA MET A 90 2.97 -4.59 -10.51
C MET A 90 3.32 -5.65 -9.46
N ARG A 91 4.29 -5.32 -8.63
CA ARG A 91 4.71 -6.09 -7.45
C ARG A 91 4.23 -5.36 -6.21
N ILE A 92 3.58 -6.06 -5.31
CA ILE A 92 3.08 -5.46 -4.08
C ILE A 92 3.91 -5.97 -2.92
N ILE A 93 4.51 -5.07 -2.16
CA ILE A 93 5.22 -5.39 -0.91
C ILE A 93 4.24 -6.11 0.02
N GLY A 94 4.68 -7.24 0.61
CA GLY A 94 3.87 -8.06 1.50
C GLY A 94 2.83 -8.98 0.83
N LEU A 95 2.62 -8.86 -0.50
CA LEU A 95 1.70 -9.71 -1.26
C LEU A 95 2.37 -10.47 -2.41
N LYS A 96 3.39 -9.89 -3.03
CA LYS A 96 4.22 -10.51 -4.08
C LYS A 96 5.72 -10.40 -3.81
N GLN A 97 6.09 -9.54 -2.87
CA GLN A 97 7.45 -9.34 -2.36
C GLN A 97 7.43 -9.47 -0.84
N LYS A 98 8.61 -9.65 -0.22
CA LYS A 98 8.74 -9.66 1.24
C LYS A 98 8.24 -8.34 1.83
N GLY A 99 7.37 -8.45 2.81
CA GLY A 99 6.68 -7.32 3.44
C GLY A 99 7.26 -6.88 4.78
N GLY A 100 6.47 -6.08 5.48
CA GLY A 100 6.87 -5.38 6.70
C GLY A 100 6.62 -6.11 8.01
N PHE A 101 6.05 -7.33 8.03
CA PHE A 101 5.99 -8.13 9.26
C PHE A 101 7.37 -8.73 9.58
N ALA A 102 8.34 -7.85 9.68
CA ALA A 102 9.76 -8.13 9.88
C ALA A 102 10.41 -6.94 10.61
N THR A 103 11.62 -7.14 11.09
CA THR A 103 12.40 -6.04 11.70
C THR A 103 12.87 -5.02 10.67
N HIS A 104 13.03 -5.45 9.42
CA HIS A 104 13.50 -4.61 8.31
C HIS A 104 12.70 -4.90 7.04
N CYS A 105 12.53 -3.86 6.23
CA CYS A 105 11.93 -3.95 4.90
C CYS A 105 12.87 -3.33 3.87
N LEU A 106 13.04 -4.02 2.74
CA LEU A 106 13.74 -3.48 1.57
C LEU A 106 12.71 -2.82 0.66
N VAL A 107 12.96 -1.57 0.29
CA VAL A 107 12.19 -0.85 -0.73
C VAL A 107 13.13 -0.58 -1.89
N GLU A 108 12.74 -0.99 -3.09
CA GLU A 108 13.63 -1.03 -4.25
C GLU A 108 13.99 0.35 -4.82
N HIS A 109 13.13 1.35 -4.59
CA HIS A 109 13.35 2.70 -5.08
C HIS A 109 12.77 3.71 -4.09
N ASP A 110 13.47 4.80 -3.89
CA ASP A 110 13.14 5.88 -2.97
C ASP A 110 11.83 6.63 -3.32
N LYS A 111 11.40 6.65 -4.58
CA LYS A 111 10.12 7.23 -5.00
C LYS A 111 8.90 6.58 -4.31
N PHE A 112 9.05 5.36 -3.78
CA PHE A 112 8.00 4.66 -3.03
C PHE A 112 8.04 4.95 -1.52
N LEU A 113 8.84 5.93 -1.11
CA LEU A 113 8.96 6.37 0.28
C LEU A 113 8.33 7.76 0.44
N VAL A 114 7.35 7.85 1.31
CA VAL A 114 6.67 9.11 1.66
C VAL A 114 7.22 9.57 3.01
N ASP A 115 7.67 10.82 3.07
CA ASP A 115 8.12 11.44 4.32
C ASP A 115 6.93 11.60 5.29
N ILE A 116 7.11 11.13 6.52
CA ILE A 116 6.14 11.22 7.59
C ILE A 116 6.74 11.83 8.86
N ASP A 117 7.77 12.66 8.70
CA ASP A 117 8.41 13.31 9.85
C ASP A 117 7.40 14.10 10.69
N GLY A 118 7.48 13.94 12.01
CA GLY A 118 6.54 14.54 12.95
C GLY A 118 5.18 13.82 13.09
N LEU A 119 4.91 12.75 12.36
CA LEU A 119 3.69 11.95 12.49
C LEU A 119 3.98 10.64 13.24
N ASP A 120 2.97 10.12 13.95
CA ASP A 120 3.06 8.78 14.53
C ASP A 120 2.98 7.70 13.45
N ALA A 121 3.98 6.83 13.41
CA ALA A 121 4.04 5.74 12.44
C ALA A 121 2.82 4.80 12.54
N ALA A 122 2.29 4.55 13.74
CA ALA A 122 1.14 3.67 13.94
C ALA A 122 -0.16 4.29 13.39
N ASP A 123 -0.29 5.62 13.46
CA ASP A 123 -1.47 6.31 12.95
C ASP A 123 -1.50 6.39 11.42
N VAL A 124 -0.31 6.44 10.79
CA VAL A 124 -0.24 6.64 9.33
C VAL A 124 -0.18 5.35 8.52
N VAL A 125 0.24 4.21 9.09
CA VAL A 125 0.40 2.95 8.32
C VAL A 125 -0.88 2.50 7.60
N PRO A 126 -2.12 2.66 8.10
CA PRO A 126 -3.31 2.26 7.37
C PRO A 126 -3.52 3.06 6.08
N HIS A 127 -2.96 4.27 6.01
CA HIS A 127 -3.07 5.10 4.81
C HIS A 127 -2.27 4.56 3.62
N ALA A 128 -1.26 3.71 3.86
CA ALA A 128 -0.54 3.04 2.79
C ALA A 128 -1.41 2.05 1.99
N CYS A 129 -2.53 1.58 2.53
CA CYS A 129 -3.47 0.69 1.85
C CYS A 129 -4.87 1.29 1.78
N SER A 130 -5.63 1.27 2.88
CA SER A 130 -7.03 1.71 2.88
C SER A 130 -7.17 3.20 2.59
N GLY A 131 -6.28 4.05 3.09
CA GLY A 131 -6.29 5.48 2.82
C GLY A 131 -6.13 5.80 1.34
N ILE A 132 -5.09 5.28 0.70
CA ILE A 132 -4.82 5.54 -0.72
C ILE A 132 -5.87 4.88 -1.64
N THR A 133 -6.42 3.72 -1.24
CA THR A 133 -7.50 3.06 -1.98
C THR A 133 -8.75 3.92 -2.00
N VAL A 134 -9.11 4.48 -0.86
CA VAL A 134 -10.26 5.39 -0.73
C VAL A 134 -10.02 6.70 -1.45
N PHE A 135 -8.85 7.29 -1.28
CA PHE A 135 -8.47 8.52 -1.98
C PHE A 135 -8.65 8.36 -3.50
N ASN A 136 -8.11 7.28 -4.08
CA ASN A 136 -8.28 6.96 -5.49
C ASN A 136 -9.75 6.78 -5.91
N ALA A 137 -10.57 6.20 -5.05
CA ALA A 137 -11.99 6.02 -5.32
C ALA A 137 -12.72 7.37 -5.34
N LEU A 138 -12.44 8.24 -4.38
CA LEU A 138 -13.00 9.59 -4.31
C LEU A 138 -12.56 10.46 -5.50
N GLU A 139 -11.29 10.43 -5.87
CA GLU A 139 -10.79 11.12 -7.07
C GLU A 139 -11.52 10.68 -8.35
N LYS A 140 -11.79 9.36 -8.49
CA LYS A 140 -12.53 8.82 -9.64
C LYS A 140 -14.01 9.21 -9.65
N MET A 141 -14.60 9.50 -8.50
CA MET A 141 -15.97 10.04 -8.40
C MET A 141 -16.05 11.48 -8.85
N GLY A 142 -14.94 12.21 -8.78
CA GLY A 142 -14.91 13.63 -9.08
C GLY A 142 -15.46 14.50 -7.94
N THR A 143 -15.52 15.81 -8.17
CA THR A 143 -15.99 16.77 -7.17
C THR A 143 -17.50 16.68 -6.99
N LEU A 144 -17.95 16.41 -5.78
CA LEU A 144 -19.37 16.50 -5.42
C LEU A 144 -19.82 17.95 -5.36
N ARG A 145 -21.04 18.20 -5.79
CA ARG A 145 -21.69 19.51 -5.63
C ARG A 145 -22.16 19.65 -4.18
N SER A 146 -22.34 20.88 -3.74
CA SER A 146 -22.76 21.19 -2.36
C SER A 146 -24.14 20.65 -1.97
N ASP A 147 -24.96 20.26 -2.95
CA ASP A 147 -26.29 19.70 -2.79
C ASP A 147 -26.33 18.16 -2.98
N GLU A 148 -25.18 17.53 -3.18
CA GLU A 148 -25.07 16.08 -3.36
C GLU A 148 -24.67 15.38 -2.06
N TRP A 149 -25.12 14.14 -1.93
CA TRP A 149 -24.82 13.29 -0.79
C TRP A 149 -23.98 12.10 -1.22
N MET A 150 -23.00 11.76 -0.41
CA MET A 150 -22.24 10.52 -0.55
C MET A 150 -22.63 9.57 0.57
N ALA A 151 -23.00 8.34 0.23
CA ALA A 151 -23.26 7.28 1.18
C ALA A 151 -22.07 6.34 1.26
N ILE A 152 -21.51 6.13 2.45
CA ILE A 152 -20.44 5.17 2.73
C ILE A 152 -21.05 3.94 3.40
N MET A 153 -21.00 2.80 2.74
CA MET A 153 -21.56 1.56 3.26
C MET A 153 -20.47 0.72 3.94
N GLY A 154 -20.56 0.59 5.26
CA GLY A 154 -19.62 -0.13 6.10
C GLY A 154 -18.58 0.77 6.77
N CYS A 155 -18.30 0.50 8.05
CA CYS A 155 -17.38 1.25 8.90
C CYS A 155 -16.14 0.43 9.27
N GLY A 156 -15.62 -0.36 8.35
CA GLY A 156 -14.30 -1.00 8.46
C GLY A 156 -13.17 -0.04 8.08
N GLY A 157 -11.94 -0.54 7.90
CA GLY A 157 -10.77 0.29 7.58
C GLY A 157 -10.97 1.21 6.37
N LEU A 158 -11.57 0.70 5.28
CA LEU A 158 -11.89 1.53 4.10
C LEU A 158 -12.96 2.59 4.43
N GLY A 159 -14.07 2.19 5.07
CA GLY A 159 -15.16 3.13 5.35
C GLY A 159 -14.74 4.23 6.32
N MET A 160 -13.96 3.94 7.35
CA MET A 160 -13.45 4.94 8.29
C MET A 160 -12.50 5.92 7.60
N ASN A 161 -11.60 5.44 6.73
CA ASN A 161 -10.77 6.33 5.91
C ASN A 161 -11.61 7.16 4.94
N ALA A 162 -12.68 6.60 4.35
CA ALA A 162 -13.58 7.34 3.47
C ALA A 162 -14.27 8.50 4.19
N ILE A 163 -14.74 8.27 5.42
CA ILE A 163 -15.35 9.32 6.25
C ILE A 163 -14.35 10.44 6.60
N SER A 164 -13.08 10.06 6.81
CA SER A 164 -12.04 11.01 7.21
C SER A 164 -11.47 11.84 6.06
N ILE A 165 -11.52 11.31 4.83
CA ILE A 165 -10.92 11.94 3.63
C ILE A 165 -11.96 12.76 2.84
N ALA A 166 -13.23 12.33 2.87
CA ALA A 166 -14.33 13.04 2.18
C ALA A 166 -14.73 14.32 2.89
#